data_9b00c9153a7092e5991bd2f616e050e9
#
_entry.id   9b00c9153a7092e5991bd2f616e050e9
#
_cell.length_a   1.000
_cell.length_b   1.000
_cell.length_c   1.000
_cell.angle_alpha   90.00
_cell.angle_beta   90.00
_cell.angle_gamma   90.00
#
_symmetry.space_group_name_H-M   'P 1'
#
loop_
_entity.id
_entity.type
_entity.pdbx_description
1 polymer ?
#
loop_
_entity_poly.entity_id
_entity_poly.type
_entity_poly.pdbx_seq_one_letter_code
_entity_poly.pdbx_strand_id
1 'polypeptide(L)'
;VAFTVLAGVLIFMFCKKNRWFVTFDLVGVTVINQAIKHIVRRPRPNVLRLVEESGYSFPSGHSMVSMAFYGIVIYLVYKNVSNKYLKWLLITLLSLLILSIGFSRIYVGVHYFTDVAGGFLLGLAYLIIYINIYNKKVGKNEK
;
A
#
# COMPACT_ATOMS: atom_id res chain seq x y z
N VAL A 1 -2.47 7.62 -5.78
CA VAL A 1 -2.44 8.27 -4.46
C VAL A 1 -3.81 8.82 -4.07
N ALA A 2 -4.53 9.58 -4.93
CA ALA A 2 -5.83 10.14 -4.57
C ALA A 2 -6.86 9.09 -4.14
N PHE A 3 -6.95 7.97 -4.85
CA PHE A 3 -7.88 6.87 -4.50
C PHE A 3 -7.54 6.18 -3.17
N THR A 4 -6.27 6.00 -2.84
CA THR A 4 -5.85 5.40 -1.57
C THR A 4 -6.11 6.35 -0.41
N VAL A 5 -5.89 7.65 -0.61
CA VAL A 5 -6.22 8.68 0.37
C VAL A 5 -7.73 8.73 0.60
N LEU A 6 -8.55 8.75 -0.46
CA LEU A 6 -10.00 8.74 -0.36
C LEU A 6 -10.50 7.47 0.37
N ALA A 7 -9.99 6.30 0.00
CA ALA A 7 -10.34 5.06 0.67
C ALA A 7 -9.89 5.06 2.14
N GLY A 8 -8.73 5.63 2.46
CA GLY A 8 -8.27 5.82 3.83
C GLY A 8 -9.19 6.73 4.65
N VAL A 9 -9.65 7.84 4.06
CA VAL A 9 -10.63 8.74 4.68
C VAL A 9 -11.96 8.02 4.90
N LEU A 10 -12.46 7.26 3.93
CA LEU A 10 -13.68 6.49 4.09
C LEU A 10 -13.56 5.44 5.21
N ILE A 11 -12.45 4.71 5.28
CA ILE A 11 -12.20 3.76 6.37
C ILE A 11 -12.10 4.48 7.72
N PHE A 12 -11.43 5.63 7.77
CA PHE A 12 -11.37 6.45 8.99
C PHE A 12 -12.76 6.89 9.46
N MET A 13 -13.64 7.27 8.54
CA MET A 13 -15.01 7.70 8.87
C MET A 13 -15.91 6.53 9.30
N PHE A 14 -15.84 5.39 8.64
CA PHE A 14 -16.77 4.28 8.83
C PHE A 14 -16.25 3.18 9.78
N CYS A 15 -14.95 2.99 9.90
CA CYS A 15 -14.35 1.94 10.74
C CYS A 15 -13.79 2.50 12.06
N LYS A 16 -14.66 2.91 13.01
CA LYS A 16 -14.25 3.51 14.30
C LYS A 16 -13.17 2.70 15.04
N LYS A 17 -13.24 1.35 15.02
CA LYS A 17 -12.34 0.46 15.76
C LYS A 17 -10.91 0.44 15.19
N ASN A 18 -10.75 0.52 13.87
CA ASN A 18 -9.46 0.32 13.18
C ASN A 18 -8.92 1.60 12.51
N ARG A 19 -9.58 2.74 12.70
CA ARG A 19 -9.23 3.98 11.99
C ARG A 19 -7.77 4.41 12.19
N TRP A 20 -7.31 4.41 13.43
CA TRP A 20 -5.95 4.81 13.73
C TRP A 20 -4.91 3.82 13.19
N PHE A 21 -5.23 2.53 13.20
CA PHE A 21 -4.38 1.50 12.63
C PHE A 21 -4.13 1.73 11.13
N VAL A 22 -5.18 2.03 10.35
CA VAL A 22 -5.05 2.33 8.92
C VAL A 22 -4.38 3.69 8.68
N THR A 23 -4.69 4.69 9.50
CA THR A 23 -4.11 6.04 9.32
C THR A 23 -2.59 6.02 9.56
N PHE A 24 -2.13 5.40 10.63
CA PHE A 24 -0.69 5.30 10.93
C PHE A 24 0.06 4.47 9.88
N ASP A 25 -0.57 3.44 9.31
CA ASP A 25 -0.01 2.69 8.19
C ASP A 25 0.22 3.59 6.96
N LEU A 26 -0.81 4.34 6.53
CA LEU A 26 -0.70 5.23 5.38
C LEU A 26 0.36 6.32 5.57
N VAL A 27 0.40 6.93 6.73
CA VAL A 27 1.41 7.96 7.05
C VAL A 27 2.80 7.33 7.04
N GLY A 28 2.99 6.21 7.72
CA GLY A 28 4.28 5.54 7.84
C GLY A 28 4.83 5.08 6.49
N VAL A 29 4.02 4.39 5.68
CA VAL A 29 4.45 3.93 4.35
C VAL A 29 4.78 5.08 3.42
N THR A 30 4.03 6.19 3.50
CA THR A 30 4.27 7.39 2.68
C THR A 30 5.60 8.05 3.06
N VAL A 31 5.87 8.23 4.34
CA VAL A 31 7.13 8.80 4.83
C VAL A 31 8.32 7.94 4.41
N ILE A 32 8.24 6.62 4.59
CA ILE A 32 9.31 5.69 4.20
C ILE A 32 9.52 5.70 2.68
N ASN A 33 8.44 5.73 1.89
CA ASN A 33 8.55 5.84 0.43
C ASN A 33 9.31 7.10 0.02
N GLN A 34 8.98 8.25 0.59
CA GLN A 34 9.67 9.50 0.28
C GLN A 34 11.14 9.49 0.72
N ALA A 35 11.44 8.92 1.90
CA ALA A 35 12.81 8.79 2.36
C ALA A 35 13.65 7.95 1.39
N ILE A 36 13.16 6.79 0.97
CA ILE A 36 13.87 5.91 0.02
C ILE A 36 14.04 6.61 -1.33
N LYS A 37 13.03 7.35 -1.83
CA LYS A 37 13.13 8.14 -3.07
C LYS A 37 14.30 9.13 -3.02
N HIS A 38 14.45 9.84 -1.92
CA HIS A 38 15.52 10.84 -1.76
C HIS A 38 16.90 10.20 -1.52
N ILE A 39 16.97 8.97 -1.04
CA ILE A 39 18.22 8.21 -0.91
C ILE A 39 18.66 7.68 -2.27
N VAL A 40 17.76 7.00 -2.99
CA VAL A 40 18.10 6.30 -4.25
C VAL A 40 18.21 7.27 -5.44
N ARG A 41 17.39 8.30 -5.49
CA ARG A 41 17.39 9.37 -6.51
C ARG A 41 17.37 8.89 -7.95
N ARG A 42 16.69 7.77 -8.22
CA ARG A 42 16.62 7.20 -9.58
C ARG A 42 15.82 8.10 -10.51
N PRO A 43 16.36 8.46 -11.71
CA PRO A 43 15.58 9.20 -12.70
C PRO A 43 14.43 8.34 -13.24
N ARG A 44 13.38 8.99 -13.70
CA ARG A 44 12.24 8.32 -14.35
C ARG A 44 12.58 7.89 -15.78
N PRO A 45 11.84 6.91 -16.35
CA PRO A 45 12.00 6.51 -17.76
C PRO A 45 11.93 7.72 -18.70
N ASN A 46 12.83 7.77 -19.67
CA ASN A 46 12.84 8.79 -20.73
C ASN A 46 12.11 8.25 -21.99
N VAL A 47 10.82 7.95 -21.83
CA VAL A 47 9.95 7.44 -22.90
C VAL A 47 8.71 8.36 -23.00
N LEU A 48 7.89 8.16 -24.04
CA LEU A 48 6.60 8.85 -24.13
C LEU A 48 5.76 8.52 -22.90
N ARG A 49 5.52 9.51 -22.08
CA ARG A 49 4.69 9.38 -20.87
C ARG A 49 3.27 9.82 -21.18
N LEU A 50 2.29 9.02 -20.77
CA LEU A 50 0.89 9.38 -20.87
C LEU A 50 0.44 10.35 -19.77
N VAL A 51 1.24 10.46 -18.70
CA VAL A 51 0.97 11.34 -17.54
C VAL A 51 2.29 11.97 -17.09
N GLU A 52 2.27 13.24 -16.78
CA GLU A 52 3.42 13.91 -16.16
C GLU A 52 3.47 13.64 -14.66
N GLU A 53 4.60 13.11 -14.21
CA GLU A 53 4.91 12.96 -12.79
C GLU A 53 6.32 13.51 -12.51
N SER A 54 6.42 14.28 -11.43
CA SER A 54 7.68 14.87 -10.96
C SER A 54 8.40 13.96 -9.94
N GLY A 55 9.65 14.29 -9.64
CA GLY A 55 10.45 13.61 -8.62
C GLY A 55 11.03 12.27 -9.07
N TYR A 56 11.60 11.53 -8.09
CA TYR A 56 12.35 10.30 -8.34
C TYR A 56 11.46 9.10 -8.66
N SER A 57 12.01 8.14 -9.44
CA SER A 57 11.28 6.99 -9.91
C SER A 57 11.16 5.87 -8.86
N PHE A 58 12.27 5.49 -8.21
CA PHE A 58 12.31 4.36 -7.29
C PHE A 58 12.14 4.77 -5.81
N PRO A 59 11.37 4.01 -5.04
CA PRO A 59 10.41 3.00 -5.47
C PRO A 59 9.10 3.63 -5.97
N SER A 60 8.27 2.84 -6.70
CA SER A 60 6.94 3.31 -7.11
C SER A 60 6.06 3.55 -5.89
N GLY A 61 5.66 4.81 -5.68
CA GLY A 61 4.82 5.20 -4.55
C GLY A 61 3.43 4.57 -4.63
N HIS A 62 2.84 4.48 -5.83
CA HIS A 62 1.56 3.82 -6.03
C HIS A 62 1.62 2.32 -5.66
N SER A 63 2.69 1.63 -6.05
CA SER A 63 2.87 0.22 -5.74
C SER A 63 3.11 -0.02 -4.25
N MET A 64 3.97 0.77 -3.63
CA MET A 64 4.31 0.62 -2.22
C MET A 64 3.13 0.94 -1.30
N VAL A 65 2.44 2.06 -1.56
CA VAL A 65 1.28 2.49 -0.77
C VAL A 65 0.08 1.57 -0.98
N SER A 66 -0.19 1.12 -2.23
CA SER A 66 -1.28 0.19 -2.47
C SER A 66 -1.06 -1.17 -1.79
N MET A 67 0.17 -1.68 -1.78
CA MET A 67 0.54 -2.91 -1.09
C MET A 67 0.31 -2.78 0.42
N ALA A 68 0.75 -1.71 1.06
CA ALA A 68 0.56 -1.50 2.48
C ALA A 68 -0.93 -1.32 2.83
N PHE A 69 -1.60 -0.40 2.15
CA PHE A 69 -2.99 -0.05 2.44
C PHE A 69 -3.98 -1.20 2.18
N TYR A 70 -4.00 -1.73 0.95
CA TYR A 70 -4.90 -2.85 0.65
C TYR A 70 -4.47 -4.14 1.33
N GLY A 71 -3.18 -4.29 1.65
CA GLY A 71 -2.68 -5.38 2.48
C GLY A 71 -3.24 -5.36 3.89
N ILE A 72 -3.38 -4.19 4.53
CA ILE A 72 -4.11 -4.07 5.81
C ILE A 72 -5.58 -4.39 5.65
N VAL A 73 -6.22 -3.95 4.57
CA VAL A 73 -7.62 -4.30 4.31
C VAL A 73 -7.78 -5.81 4.16
N ILE A 74 -6.88 -6.48 3.42
CA ILE A 74 -6.83 -7.94 3.30
C ILE A 74 -6.69 -8.60 4.69
N TYR A 75 -5.79 -8.10 5.52
CA TYR A 75 -5.59 -8.59 6.88
C TYR A 75 -6.87 -8.47 7.73
N LEU A 76 -7.56 -7.34 7.64
CA LEU A 76 -8.83 -7.12 8.35
C LEU A 76 -9.96 -8.02 7.82
N VAL A 77 -10.05 -8.20 6.51
CA VAL A 77 -10.99 -9.14 5.86
C VAL A 77 -10.71 -10.56 6.35
N TYR A 78 -9.46 -10.99 6.36
CA TYR A 78 -9.07 -12.31 6.83
C TYR A 78 -9.49 -12.56 8.29
N LYS A 79 -9.33 -11.56 9.16
CA LYS A 79 -9.67 -11.64 10.59
C LYS A 79 -11.17 -11.58 10.88
N ASN A 80 -11.92 -10.76 10.15
CA ASN A 80 -13.29 -10.38 10.56
C ASN A 80 -14.39 -11.01 9.69
N VAL A 81 -14.09 -11.45 8.47
CA VAL A 81 -15.10 -12.07 7.58
C VAL A 81 -15.20 -13.56 7.88
N SER A 82 -16.35 -14.00 8.38
CA SER A 82 -16.60 -15.42 8.74
C SER A 82 -16.92 -16.28 7.52
N ASN A 83 -17.67 -15.75 6.55
CA ASN A 83 -18.01 -16.50 5.34
C ASN A 83 -16.77 -16.79 4.50
N LYS A 84 -16.41 -18.07 4.34
CA LYS A 84 -15.20 -18.51 3.63
C LYS A 84 -15.17 -18.07 2.16
N TYR A 85 -16.28 -18.20 1.45
CA TYR A 85 -16.33 -17.83 0.02
C TYR A 85 -16.17 -16.34 -0.18
N LEU A 86 -16.91 -15.53 0.59
CA LEU A 86 -16.81 -14.07 0.54
C LEU A 86 -15.40 -13.61 0.95
N LYS A 87 -14.80 -14.20 1.98
CA LYS A 87 -13.44 -13.90 2.42
C LYS A 87 -12.44 -14.05 1.28
N TRP A 88 -12.40 -15.21 0.65
CA TRP A 88 -11.44 -15.47 -0.43
C TRP A 88 -11.74 -14.66 -1.68
N LEU A 89 -13.01 -14.42 -2.01
CA LEU A 89 -13.39 -13.52 -3.10
C LEU A 89 -12.82 -12.11 -2.88
N LEU A 90 -13.04 -11.54 -1.69
CA LEU A 90 -12.54 -10.20 -1.36
C LEU A 90 -11.01 -10.12 -1.38
N ILE A 91 -10.32 -11.12 -0.81
CA ILE A 91 -8.85 -11.20 -0.83
C ILE A 91 -8.34 -11.24 -2.27
N THR A 92 -8.93 -12.06 -3.12
CA THR A 92 -8.53 -12.17 -4.54
C THR A 92 -8.74 -10.85 -5.26
N LEU A 93 -9.89 -10.21 -5.11
CA LEU A 93 -10.19 -8.93 -5.76
C LEU A 93 -9.23 -7.82 -5.32
N LEU A 94 -8.95 -7.72 -4.02
CA LEU A 94 -7.99 -6.75 -3.49
C LEU A 94 -6.57 -7.02 -3.97
N SER A 95 -6.15 -8.28 -4.05
CA SER A 95 -4.84 -8.65 -4.59
C SER A 95 -4.70 -8.28 -6.08
N LEU A 96 -5.72 -8.55 -6.87
CA LEU A 96 -5.77 -8.15 -8.27
C LEU A 96 -5.73 -6.63 -8.43
N LEU A 97 -6.41 -5.89 -7.54
CA LEU A 97 -6.38 -4.42 -7.53
C LEU A 97 -4.98 -3.90 -7.25
N ILE A 98 -4.25 -4.45 -6.27
CA ILE A 98 -2.86 -4.09 -5.97
C ILE A 98 -2.00 -4.26 -7.23
N LEU A 99 -2.06 -5.42 -7.87
CA LEU A 99 -1.30 -5.71 -9.08
C LEU A 99 -1.66 -4.75 -10.23
N SER A 100 -2.95 -4.51 -10.45
CA SER A 100 -3.43 -3.61 -11.50
C SER A 100 -2.93 -2.17 -11.30
N ILE A 101 -2.90 -1.67 -10.06
CA ILE A 101 -2.34 -0.35 -9.74
C ILE A 101 -0.86 -0.29 -10.12
N GLY A 102 -0.07 -1.31 -9.77
CA GLY A 102 1.35 -1.35 -10.11
C GLY A 102 1.58 -1.42 -11.63
N PHE A 103 0.90 -2.33 -12.32
CA PHE A 103 1.00 -2.45 -13.79
C PHE A 103 0.59 -1.16 -14.50
N SER A 104 -0.41 -0.45 -14.01
CA SER A 104 -0.81 0.83 -14.60
C SER A 104 0.33 1.85 -14.62
N ARG A 105 1.26 1.82 -13.66
CA ARG A 105 2.41 2.75 -13.61
C ARG A 105 3.46 2.47 -14.67
N ILE A 106 3.60 1.20 -15.06
CA ILE A 106 4.45 0.79 -16.17
C ILE A 106 3.78 1.19 -17.49
N TYR A 107 2.49 0.90 -17.63
CA TYR A 107 1.72 1.20 -18.83
C TYR A 107 1.72 2.70 -19.18
N VAL A 108 1.56 3.58 -18.19
CA VAL A 108 1.61 5.04 -18.42
C VAL A 108 3.04 5.60 -18.57
N GLY A 109 4.08 4.76 -18.52
CA GLY A 109 5.47 5.14 -18.80
C GLY A 109 6.17 5.94 -17.71
N VAL A 110 5.63 6.01 -16.49
CA VAL A 110 6.20 6.83 -15.39
C VAL A 110 7.15 6.09 -14.47
N HIS A 111 7.15 4.74 -14.50
CA HIS A 111 8.00 3.86 -13.69
C HIS A 111 8.56 2.69 -14.49
N TYR A 112 9.77 2.27 -14.15
CA TYR A 112 10.32 1.00 -14.61
C TYR A 112 9.63 -0.17 -13.91
N PHE A 113 9.65 -1.35 -14.51
CA PHE A 113 9.17 -2.59 -13.87
C PHE A 113 9.83 -2.81 -12.49
N THR A 114 11.13 -2.55 -12.39
CA THR A 114 11.89 -2.69 -11.13
C THR A 114 11.45 -1.72 -10.04
N ASP A 115 10.92 -0.53 -10.39
CA ASP A 115 10.38 0.41 -9.40
C ASP A 115 9.08 -0.11 -8.81
N VAL A 116 8.25 -0.75 -9.64
CA VAL A 116 6.98 -1.36 -9.24
C VAL A 116 7.22 -2.59 -8.38
N ALA A 117 8.10 -3.50 -8.84
CA ALA A 117 8.47 -4.70 -8.08
C ALA A 117 9.11 -4.33 -6.73
N GLY A 118 10.06 -3.37 -6.73
CA GLY A 118 10.66 -2.85 -5.51
C GLY A 118 9.64 -2.20 -4.58
N GLY A 119 8.67 -1.45 -5.14
CA GLY A 119 7.56 -0.86 -4.39
C GLY A 119 6.71 -1.93 -3.70
N PHE A 120 6.33 -3.00 -4.40
CA PHE A 120 5.59 -4.12 -3.81
C PHE A 120 6.37 -4.84 -2.72
N LEU A 121 7.64 -5.16 -2.94
CA LEU A 121 8.48 -5.84 -1.94
C LEU A 121 8.69 -5.00 -0.68
N LEU A 122 9.00 -3.72 -0.83
CA LEU A 122 9.18 -2.78 0.29
C LEU A 122 7.86 -2.54 1.02
N GLY A 123 6.74 -2.42 0.30
CA GLY A 123 5.41 -2.28 0.88
C GLY A 123 5.01 -3.52 1.68
N LEU A 124 5.29 -4.72 1.17
CA LEU A 124 5.02 -5.98 1.86
C LEU A 124 5.89 -6.14 3.12
N ALA A 125 7.18 -5.85 3.03
CA ALA A 125 8.08 -5.90 4.18
C ALA A 125 7.64 -4.92 5.28
N TYR A 126 7.31 -3.69 4.90
CA TYR A 126 6.75 -2.69 5.80
C TYR A 126 5.46 -3.19 6.47
N LEU A 127 4.51 -3.72 5.70
CA LEU A 127 3.23 -4.23 6.17
C LEU A 127 3.40 -5.34 7.22
N ILE A 128 4.29 -6.31 6.95
CA ILE A 128 4.56 -7.41 7.88
C ILE A 128 5.10 -6.86 9.21
N ILE A 129 6.06 -5.95 9.16
CA ILE A 129 6.64 -5.32 10.36
C ILE A 129 5.55 -4.54 11.12
N TYR A 130 4.75 -3.76 10.41
CA TYR A 130 3.70 -2.94 10.99
C TYR A 130 2.64 -3.76 11.71
N ILE A 131 2.13 -4.82 11.08
CA ILE A 131 1.15 -5.74 11.69
C ILE A 131 1.73 -6.43 12.93
N ASN A 132 2.98 -6.87 12.87
CA ASN A 132 3.63 -7.51 14.01
C ASN A 132 3.78 -6.56 15.22
N ILE A 133 4.17 -5.31 14.98
CA ILE A 133 4.27 -4.28 16.04
C ILE A 133 2.88 -4.01 16.64
N TYR A 134 1.87 -3.86 15.80
CA TYR A 134 0.51 -3.61 16.25
C TYR A 134 -0.03 -4.74 17.11
N ASN A 135 0.10 -5.99 16.67
CA ASN A 135 -0.37 -7.16 17.41
C ASN A 135 0.33 -7.32 18.76
N LYS A 136 1.64 -7.01 18.84
CA LYS A 136 2.38 -7.02 20.11
C LYS A 136 1.88 -5.96 21.09
N LYS A 137 1.49 -4.77 20.61
CA LYS A 137 0.96 -3.70 21.46
C LYS A 137 -0.44 -4.02 21.96
N VAL A 138 -1.33 -4.52 21.11
CA VAL A 138 -2.71 -4.89 21.49
C VAL A 138 -2.70 -6.05 22.50
N GLY A 139 -1.92 -7.10 22.25
CA GLY A 139 -1.80 -8.24 23.16
C GLY A 139 -1.15 -7.93 24.52
N LYS A 140 -0.45 -6.79 24.67
CA LYS A 140 0.02 -6.28 25.98
C LYS A 140 -1.04 -5.55 26.76
N ASN A 141 -2.02 -4.97 26.09
CA ASN A 141 -3.10 -4.21 26.74
C ASN A 141 -4.29 -5.10 27.17
N GLU A 142 -4.29 -6.37 26.76
CA GLU A 142 -5.31 -7.37 27.14
C GLU A 142 -4.84 -8.30 28.28
N LYS A 143 -3.64 -8.10 28.81
CA LYS A 143 -3.09 -8.76 30.01
C LYS A 143 -3.00 -7.76 31.16
#